data_3ae93f7478473e37f828b29212e4fa99
#
_entry.id   3ae93f7478473e37f828b29212e4fa99
#
_cell.length_a   1.000
_cell.length_b   1.000
_cell.length_c   1.000
_cell.angle_alpha   90.00
_cell.angle_beta   90.00
_cell.angle_gamma   90.00
#
_symmetry.space_group_name_H-M   'P 1'
#
loop_
_entity.id
_entity.type
_entity.pdbx_description
1 polymer ?
#
loop_
_entity_poly.entity_id
_entity_poly.type
_entity_poly.pdbx_seq_one_letter_code
_entity_poly.pdbx_strand_id
1 'polypeptide(L)'
;MSLRALITGSSSGIGFAYAKKLSSEKWTLDLVSENEKRLQESNKALGYKHAKFHQADLSEYDSIRNIVDNFETPDLIVANAGIAINGAVGQLGHDDKNHAYYLMCGGIIDLIEGFVPKMIENGGGRIVIISSIGAITSMPKSAVYSSIKSGIYAYCLLYTSPSPRDL
;
A
#
# COMPACT_ATOMS: atom_id res chain seq x y z
N MET A 1 -2.87 14.57 -20.12
CA MET A 1 -2.65 13.13 -19.82
C MET A 1 -3.65 12.70 -18.76
N SER A 2 -4.08 11.45 -18.75
CA SER A 2 -4.94 10.92 -17.69
C SER A 2 -4.07 10.71 -16.44
N LEU A 3 -4.55 11.10 -15.25
CA LEU A 3 -3.88 10.81 -13.98
C LEU A 3 -3.79 9.31 -13.75
N ARG A 4 -2.71 8.86 -13.10
CA ARG A 4 -2.41 7.45 -12.81
C ARG A 4 -2.39 7.18 -11.33
N ALA A 5 -3.00 6.08 -10.91
CA ALA A 5 -2.96 5.62 -9.53
C ALA A 5 -2.43 4.19 -9.41
N LEU A 6 -1.53 3.97 -8.47
CA LEU A 6 -1.09 2.66 -8.00
C LEU A 6 -1.83 2.33 -6.70
N ILE A 7 -2.55 1.20 -6.67
CA ILE A 7 -3.34 0.79 -5.50
C ILE A 7 -2.93 -0.61 -5.08
N THR A 8 -2.40 -0.76 -3.87
CA THR A 8 -2.04 -2.05 -3.30
C THR A 8 -3.19 -2.63 -2.47
N GLY A 9 -3.31 -3.97 -2.42
CA GLY A 9 -4.44 -4.64 -1.77
C GLY A 9 -5.78 -4.30 -2.43
N SER A 10 -5.77 -4.12 -3.75
CA SER A 10 -6.88 -3.58 -4.54
C SER A 10 -8.01 -4.57 -4.82
N SER A 11 -7.86 -5.85 -4.49
CA SER A 11 -8.83 -6.90 -4.81
C SER A 11 -10.06 -6.92 -3.89
N SER A 12 -10.07 -6.16 -2.80
CA SER A 12 -11.19 -6.13 -1.84
C SER A 12 -11.17 -4.87 -0.95
N GLY A 13 -12.23 -4.71 -0.15
CA GLY A 13 -12.28 -3.71 0.91
C GLY A 13 -11.99 -2.28 0.46
N ILE A 14 -11.16 -1.58 1.24
CA ILE A 14 -10.82 -0.16 1.02
C ILE A 14 -10.09 0.03 -0.31
N GLY A 15 -9.12 -0.82 -0.65
CA GLY A 15 -8.38 -0.73 -1.93
C GLY A 15 -9.29 -0.84 -3.14
N PHE A 16 -10.26 -1.78 -3.12
CA PHE A 16 -11.24 -1.90 -4.19
C PHE A 16 -12.23 -0.73 -4.25
N ALA A 17 -12.59 -0.14 -3.10
CA ALA A 17 -13.41 1.08 -3.06
C ALA A 17 -12.68 2.27 -3.71
N TYR A 18 -11.37 2.43 -3.46
CA TYR A 18 -10.54 3.40 -4.17
C TYR A 18 -10.51 3.14 -5.68
N ALA A 19 -10.31 1.88 -6.10
CA ALA A 19 -10.31 1.51 -7.52
C ALA A 19 -11.63 1.90 -8.21
N LYS A 20 -12.77 1.63 -7.59
CA LYS A 20 -14.09 2.04 -8.10
C LYS A 20 -14.22 3.56 -8.21
N LYS A 21 -13.82 4.28 -7.16
CA LYS A 21 -13.92 5.74 -7.15
C LYS A 21 -13.09 6.37 -8.24
N LEU A 22 -11.82 5.98 -8.35
CA LEU A 22 -10.90 6.52 -9.33
C LEU A 22 -11.23 6.10 -10.77
N SER A 23 -11.79 4.90 -10.98
CA SER A 23 -12.31 4.49 -12.29
C SER A 23 -13.45 5.38 -12.77
N SER A 24 -14.35 5.78 -11.86
CA SER A 24 -15.44 6.72 -12.19
C SER A 24 -14.93 8.12 -12.55
N GLU A 25 -13.74 8.47 -12.08
CA GLU A 25 -13.03 9.73 -12.37
C GLU A 25 -12.07 9.62 -13.58
N LYS A 26 -12.09 8.47 -14.26
CA LYS A 26 -11.31 8.19 -15.48
C LYS A 26 -9.78 8.17 -15.28
N TRP A 27 -9.31 7.79 -14.11
CA TRP A 27 -7.90 7.56 -13.85
C TRP A 27 -7.40 6.30 -14.55
N THR A 28 -6.13 6.26 -14.93
CA THR A 28 -5.44 5.00 -15.27
C THR A 28 -5.03 4.31 -13.99
N LEU A 29 -5.33 3.00 -13.85
CA LEU A 29 -5.17 2.27 -12.61
C LEU A 29 -4.18 1.11 -12.76
N ASP A 30 -3.19 1.04 -11.89
CA ASP A 30 -2.38 -0.14 -11.65
C ASP A 30 -2.81 -0.76 -10.30
N LEU A 31 -3.44 -1.93 -10.37
CA LEU A 31 -4.12 -2.59 -9.26
C LEU A 31 -3.34 -3.83 -8.85
N VAL A 32 -2.74 -3.80 -7.65
CA VAL A 32 -1.86 -4.86 -7.15
C VAL A 32 -2.53 -5.63 -6.03
N SER A 33 -2.47 -6.96 -6.10
CA SER A 33 -2.92 -7.87 -5.04
C SER A 33 -2.23 -9.23 -5.16
N GLU A 34 -2.01 -9.91 -4.04
CA GLU A 34 -1.45 -11.24 -3.97
C GLU A 34 -2.42 -12.31 -4.52
N ASN A 35 -3.70 -12.21 -4.19
CA ASN A 35 -4.70 -13.23 -4.49
C ASN A 35 -5.23 -13.09 -5.92
N GLU A 36 -4.75 -13.95 -6.82
CA GLU A 36 -5.10 -13.94 -8.24
C GLU A 36 -6.63 -14.09 -8.48
N LYS A 37 -7.28 -15.02 -7.77
CA LYS A 37 -8.72 -15.26 -7.93
C LYS A 37 -9.53 -14.02 -7.60
N ARG A 38 -9.26 -13.39 -6.45
CA ARG A 38 -9.92 -12.14 -6.05
C ARG A 38 -9.61 -11.00 -7.01
N LEU A 39 -8.39 -10.97 -7.53
CA LEU A 39 -7.98 -9.97 -8.50
C LEU A 39 -8.78 -10.10 -9.81
N GLN A 40 -9.00 -11.34 -10.29
CA GLN A 40 -9.84 -11.62 -11.45
C GLN A 40 -11.31 -11.28 -11.22
N GLU A 41 -11.85 -11.59 -10.02
CA GLU A 41 -13.21 -11.23 -9.63
C GLU A 41 -13.38 -9.70 -9.57
N SER A 42 -12.42 -8.99 -9.00
CA SER A 42 -12.44 -7.52 -8.93
C SER A 42 -12.30 -6.87 -10.30
N ASN A 43 -11.53 -7.47 -11.21
CA ASN A 43 -11.44 -7.04 -12.60
C ASN A 43 -12.81 -7.11 -13.30
N LYS A 44 -13.48 -8.26 -13.19
CA LYS A 44 -14.83 -8.42 -13.75
C LYS A 44 -15.82 -7.43 -13.15
N ALA A 45 -15.76 -7.23 -11.82
CA ALA A 45 -16.66 -6.32 -11.11
C ALA A 45 -16.41 -4.85 -11.42
N LEU A 46 -15.14 -4.48 -11.69
CA LEU A 46 -14.78 -3.12 -12.08
C LEU A 46 -15.16 -2.82 -13.53
N GLY A 47 -14.94 -3.77 -14.44
CA GLY A 47 -15.26 -3.65 -15.87
C GLY A 47 -14.60 -2.46 -16.55
N TYR A 48 -13.43 -2.01 -16.05
CA TYR A 48 -12.81 -0.75 -16.46
C TYR A 48 -11.57 -0.99 -17.33
N LYS A 49 -11.64 -0.54 -18.58
CA LYS A 49 -10.61 -0.82 -19.61
C LYS A 49 -9.25 -0.17 -19.37
N HIS A 50 -9.17 0.88 -18.53
CA HIS A 50 -7.92 1.56 -18.18
C HIS A 50 -7.36 1.11 -16.82
N ALA A 51 -7.78 -0.06 -16.34
CA ALA A 51 -7.19 -0.73 -15.19
C ALA A 51 -6.32 -1.91 -15.63
N LYS A 52 -5.09 -1.96 -15.14
CA LYS A 52 -4.18 -3.10 -15.24
C LYS A 52 -4.16 -3.81 -13.89
N PHE A 53 -4.18 -5.12 -13.91
CA PHE A 53 -4.21 -5.96 -12.71
C PHE A 53 -2.91 -6.75 -12.62
N HIS A 54 -2.23 -6.64 -11.48
CA HIS A 54 -0.92 -7.21 -11.25
C HIS A 54 -0.96 -8.10 -10.01
N GLN A 55 -0.64 -9.38 -10.19
CA GLN A 55 -0.44 -10.28 -9.08
C GLN A 55 0.97 -10.08 -8.50
N ALA A 56 1.05 -9.74 -7.22
CA ALA A 56 2.32 -9.62 -6.51
C ALA A 56 2.13 -9.81 -5.01
N ASP A 57 3.07 -10.52 -4.40
CA ASP A 57 3.21 -10.61 -2.94
C ASP A 57 4.09 -9.45 -2.47
N LEU A 58 3.49 -8.50 -1.78
CA LEU A 58 4.17 -7.29 -1.30
C LEU A 58 4.89 -7.50 0.05
N SER A 59 4.90 -8.72 0.58
CA SER A 59 5.78 -9.11 1.66
C SER A 59 7.20 -9.45 1.18
N GLU A 60 7.40 -9.50 -0.15
CA GLU A 60 8.68 -9.82 -0.77
C GLU A 60 9.32 -8.56 -1.37
N TYR A 61 10.59 -8.32 -1.01
CA TYR A 61 11.35 -7.15 -1.49
C TYR A 61 11.45 -7.11 -3.01
N ASP A 62 11.70 -8.25 -3.65
CA ASP A 62 11.84 -8.32 -5.12
C ASP A 62 10.53 -7.96 -5.85
N SER A 63 9.37 -8.25 -5.24
CA SER A 63 8.07 -7.85 -5.78
C SER A 63 7.91 -6.32 -5.75
N ILE A 64 8.28 -5.68 -4.63
CA ILE A 64 8.26 -4.21 -4.51
C ILE A 64 9.22 -3.59 -5.53
N ARG A 65 10.45 -4.09 -5.61
CA ARG A 65 11.46 -3.61 -6.56
C ARG A 65 10.98 -3.73 -8.01
N ASN A 66 10.41 -4.88 -8.37
CA ASN A 66 9.86 -5.07 -9.72
C ASN A 66 8.76 -4.04 -10.05
N ILE A 67 7.89 -3.70 -9.09
CA ILE A 67 6.87 -2.67 -9.28
C ILE A 67 7.52 -1.31 -9.48
N VAL A 68 8.48 -0.93 -8.63
CA VAL A 68 9.17 0.36 -8.73
C VAL A 68 9.93 0.50 -10.06
N ASP A 69 10.59 -0.57 -10.51
CA ASP A 69 11.44 -0.54 -11.71
C ASP A 69 10.62 -0.56 -13.01
N ASN A 70 9.48 -1.23 -13.04
CA ASN A 70 8.76 -1.53 -14.29
C ASN A 70 7.42 -0.81 -14.45
N PHE A 71 6.87 -0.18 -13.40
CA PHE A 71 5.61 0.54 -13.54
C PHE A 71 5.86 2.00 -13.89
N GLU A 72 4.92 2.56 -14.64
CA GLU A 72 4.91 4.00 -14.89
C GLU A 72 4.72 4.75 -13.56
N THR A 73 5.39 5.89 -13.43
CA THR A 73 5.32 6.72 -12.21
C THR A 73 3.88 7.16 -11.95
N PRO A 74 3.29 6.83 -10.79
CA PRO A 74 1.93 7.22 -10.46
C PRO A 74 1.85 8.68 -9.98
N ASP A 75 0.71 9.32 -10.21
CA ASP A 75 0.33 10.60 -9.59
C ASP A 75 -0.26 10.39 -8.19
N LEU A 76 -0.75 9.16 -7.91
CA LEU A 76 -1.30 8.77 -6.62
C LEU A 76 -0.87 7.35 -6.27
N ILE A 77 -0.31 7.18 -5.07
CA ILE A 77 -0.10 5.87 -4.45
C ILE A 77 -1.12 5.67 -3.34
N VAL A 78 -1.87 4.56 -3.37
CA VAL A 78 -2.72 4.11 -2.27
C VAL A 78 -2.11 2.83 -1.68
N ALA A 79 -1.30 2.98 -0.65
CA ALA A 79 -0.66 1.90 0.09
C ALA A 79 -1.66 1.32 1.10
N ASN A 80 -2.40 0.28 0.67
CA ASN A 80 -3.51 -0.30 1.41
C ASN A 80 -3.32 -1.79 1.73
N ALA A 81 -2.43 -2.51 1.03
CA ALA A 81 -2.21 -3.93 1.30
C ALA A 81 -1.93 -4.18 2.79
N GLY A 82 -2.52 -5.24 3.32
CA GLY A 82 -2.34 -5.59 4.72
C GLY A 82 -3.17 -6.79 5.14
N ILE A 83 -2.78 -7.37 6.25
CA ILE A 83 -3.41 -8.55 6.85
C ILE A 83 -3.81 -8.27 8.30
N ALA A 84 -4.76 -9.04 8.79
CA ALA A 84 -5.03 -9.09 10.22
C ALA A 84 -4.07 -10.08 10.89
N ILE A 85 -3.31 -9.62 11.88
CA ILE A 85 -2.45 -10.47 12.70
C ILE A 85 -2.74 -10.19 14.18
N ASN A 86 -3.21 -11.21 14.88
CA ASN A 86 -3.61 -11.13 16.27
C ASN A 86 -3.04 -12.30 17.06
N GLY A 87 -2.51 -12.03 18.25
CA GLY A 87 -1.99 -13.04 19.17
C GLY A 87 -1.55 -12.39 20.47
N ALA A 88 -1.58 -13.14 21.59
CA ALA A 88 -0.96 -12.68 22.81
C ALA A 88 0.56 -12.59 22.65
N VAL A 89 1.22 -11.84 23.50
CA VAL A 89 2.68 -11.70 23.50
C VAL A 89 3.32 -13.09 23.62
N GLY A 90 4.22 -13.42 22.68
CA GLY A 90 4.90 -14.70 22.61
C GLY A 90 4.16 -15.80 21.79
N GLN A 91 2.93 -15.58 21.32
CA GLN A 91 2.16 -16.58 20.55
C GLN A 91 2.43 -16.55 19.03
N LEU A 92 2.83 -15.40 18.48
CA LEU A 92 3.07 -15.29 17.05
C LEU A 92 4.46 -15.80 16.68
N GLY A 93 4.52 -16.58 15.62
CA GLY A 93 5.76 -17.07 15.03
C GLY A 93 6.67 -15.96 14.53
N HIS A 94 7.96 -16.27 14.35
CA HIS A 94 8.92 -15.30 13.80
C HIS A 94 8.54 -14.91 12.38
N ASP A 95 8.25 -15.88 11.53
CA ASP A 95 7.95 -15.68 10.11
C ASP A 95 6.65 -14.90 9.91
N ASP A 96 5.60 -15.20 10.69
CA ASP A 96 4.34 -14.45 10.65
C ASP A 96 4.54 -12.96 10.98
N LYS A 97 5.40 -12.68 11.98
CA LYS A 97 5.72 -11.31 12.37
C LYS A 97 6.51 -10.58 11.29
N ASN A 98 7.52 -11.23 10.69
CA ASN A 98 8.34 -10.64 9.63
C ASN A 98 7.51 -10.38 8.37
N HIS A 99 6.70 -11.35 7.96
CA HIS A 99 5.77 -11.19 6.85
C HIS A 99 4.83 -9.99 7.06
N ALA A 100 4.18 -9.93 8.22
CA ALA A 100 3.27 -8.82 8.54
C ALA A 100 4.00 -7.47 8.62
N TYR A 101 5.19 -7.44 9.24
CA TYR A 101 5.98 -6.22 9.36
C TYR A 101 6.40 -5.70 7.98
N TYR A 102 6.93 -6.57 7.12
CA TYR A 102 7.37 -6.14 5.81
C TYR A 102 6.19 -5.71 4.95
N LEU A 103 5.13 -6.51 4.86
CA LEU A 103 3.93 -6.18 4.09
C LEU A 103 3.30 -4.84 4.48
N MET A 104 3.23 -4.53 5.78
CA MET A 104 2.44 -3.40 6.29
C MET A 104 3.28 -2.20 6.77
N CYS A 105 4.62 -2.31 6.75
CA CYS A 105 5.52 -1.23 7.13
C CYS A 105 6.72 -1.15 6.18
N GLY A 106 7.66 -2.09 6.23
CA GLY A 106 8.91 -2.04 5.45
C GLY A 106 8.66 -1.93 3.95
N GLY A 107 7.86 -2.82 3.39
CA GLY A 107 7.56 -2.81 1.96
C GLY A 107 6.78 -1.57 1.49
N ILE A 108 5.95 -0.99 2.37
CA ILE A 108 5.30 0.31 2.07
C ILE A 108 6.34 1.43 1.99
N ILE A 109 7.31 1.45 2.90
CA ILE A 109 8.40 2.42 2.89
C ILE A 109 9.23 2.27 1.61
N ASP A 110 9.67 1.04 1.29
CA ASP A 110 10.46 0.77 0.09
C ASP A 110 9.70 1.18 -1.20
N LEU A 111 8.41 0.91 -1.26
CA LEU A 111 7.56 1.31 -2.39
C LEU A 111 7.52 2.84 -2.55
N ILE A 112 7.30 3.54 -1.45
CA ILE A 112 7.19 5.01 -1.44
C ILE A 112 8.54 5.64 -1.79
N GLU A 113 9.62 5.22 -1.12
CA GLU A 113 10.95 5.76 -1.38
C GLU A 113 11.45 5.46 -2.80
N GLY A 114 11.03 4.35 -3.38
CA GLY A 114 11.33 4.03 -4.77
C GLY A 114 10.60 4.92 -5.79
N PHE A 115 9.36 5.34 -5.51
CA PHE A 115 8.58 6.18 -6.43
C PHE A 115 8.73 7.69 -6.18
N VAL A 116 8.98 8.13 -4.97
CA VAL A 116 9.01 9.56 -4.62
C VAL A 116 9.99 10.37 -5.45
N PRO A 117 11.23 9.93 -5.69
CA PRO A 117 12.14 10.69 -6.56
C PRO A 117 11.55 10.88 -7.97
N LYS A 118 10.99 9.83 -8.55
CA LYS A 118 10.34 9.84 -9.88
C LYS A 118 9.10 10.75 -9.89
N MET A 119 8.30 10.73 -8.81
CA MET A 119 7.13 11.59 -8.67
C MET A 119 7.54 13.06 -8.60
N ILE A 120 8.60 13.40 -7.87
CA ILE A 120 9.14 14.76 -7.77
C ILE A 120 9.61 15.25 -9.14
N GLU A 121 10.35 14.44 -9.88
CA GLU A 121 10.79 14.74 -11.26
C GLU A 121 9.61 15.00 -12.20
N ASN A 122 8.47 14.34 -11.98
CA ASN A 122 7.23 14.52 -12.75
C ASN A 122 6.34 15.67 -12.25
N GLY A 123 6.80 16.48 -11.31
CA GLY A 123 6.05 17.63 -10.79
C GLY A 123 5.27 17.37 -9.51
N GLY A 124 5.51 16.24 -8.83
CA GLY A 124 4.90 15.87 -7.56
C GLY A 124 3.83 14.79 -7.69
N GLY A 125 3.15 14.51 -6.59
CA GLY A 125 2.09 13.50 -6.52
C GLY A 125 1.46 13.44 -5.13
N ARG A 126 0.66 12.40 -4.91
CA ARG A 126 -0.03 12.17 -3.63
C ARG A 126 0.21 10.75 -3.14
N ILE A 127 0.31 10.61 -1.82
CA ILE A 127 0.46 9.31 -1.17
C ILE A 127 -0.61 9.19 -0.10
N VAL A 128 -1.36 8.10 -0.15
CA VAL A 128 -2.34 7.70 0.86
C VAL A 128 -1.89 6.39 1.46
N ILE A 129 -1.66 6.37 2.77
CA ILE A 129 -1.30 5.17 3.51
C ILE A 129 -2.49 4.78 4.40
N ILE A 130 -2.98 3.55 4.24
CA ILE A 130 -4.05 3.02 5.10
C ILE A 130 -3.44 2.51 6.39
N SER A 131 -3.51 3.34 7.43
CA SER A 131 -3.10 2.99 8.79
C SER A 131 -4.26 2.29 9.54
N SER A 132 -4.32 2.43 10.83
CA SER A 132 -5.35 1.83 11.67
C SER A 132 -5.52 2.66 12.95
N ILE A 133 -6.70 2.58 13.55
CA ILE A 133 -6.90 3.07 14.93
C ILE A 133 -5.96 2.35 15.92
N GLY A 134 -5.58 1.10 15.62
CA GLY A 134 -4.58 0.35 16.38
C GLY A 134 -3.18 0.98 16.40
N ALA A 135 -2.90 1.97 15.55
CA ALA A 135 -1.65 2.74 15.59
C ALA A 135 -1.59 3.74 16.76
N ILE A 136 -2.75 4.17 17.26
CA ILE A 136 -2.87 5.21 18.30
C ILE A 136 -3.62 4.74 19.55
N THR A 137 -4.24 3.57 19.49
CA THR A 137 -5.03 3.01 20.62
C THR A 137 -4.62 1.55 20.83
N SER A 138 -4.36 1.19 22.09
CA SER A 138 -4.04 -0.20 22.46
C SER A 138 -5.27 -1.09 22.33
N MET A 139 -5.11 -2.22 21.66
CA MET A 139 -6.14 -3.25 21.52
C MET A 139 -5.63 -4.59 22.07
N PRO A 140 -6.43 -5.35 22.82
CA PRO A 140 -6.04 -6.67 23.32
C PRO A 140 -5.58 -7.59 22.15
N LYS A 141 -4.53 -8.37 22.40
CA LYS A 141 -3.96 -9.33 21.43
C LYS A 141 -3.44 -8.73 20.10
N SER A 142 -3.29 -7.41 20.02
CA SER A 142 -2.86 -6.72 18.81
C SER A 142 -1.49 -6.03 18.94
N ALA A 143 -0.66 -6.45 19.93
CA ALA A 143 0.61 -5.77 20.17
C ALA A 143 1.51 -5.67 18.93
N VAL A 144 1.66 -6.78 18.19
CA VAL A 144 2.46 -6.81 16.95
C VAL A 144 1.81 -5.96 15.86
N TYR A 145 0.51 -6.13 15.62
CA TYR A 145 -0.22 -5.33 14.63
C TYR A 145 -0.14 -3.83 14.93
N SER A 146 -0.38 -3.46 16.19
CA SER A 146 -0.34 -2.06 16.63
C SER A 146 1.04 -1.46 16.49
N SER A 147 2.11 -2.19 16.83
CA SER A 147 3.49 -1.72 16.63
C SER A 147 3.83 -1.47 15.17
N ILE A 148 3.41 -2.37 14.26
CA ILE A 148 3.59 -2.23 12.83
C ILE A 148 2.85 -0.98 12.31
N LYS A 149 1.57 -0.84 12.66
CA LYS A 149 0.76 0.31 12.23
C LYS A 149 1.19 1.63 12.87
N SER A 150 1.74 1.62 14.08
CA SER A 150 2.36 2.81 14.68
C SER A 150 3.65 3.21 13.95
N GLY A 151 4.46 2.24 13.52
CA GLY A 151 5.67 2.50 12.73
C GLY A 151 5.36 3.24 11.43
N ILE A 152 4.42 2.71 10.63
CA ILE A 152 4.06 3.36 9.36
C ILE A 152 3.29 4.68 9.58
N TYR A 153 2.57 4.83 10.68
CA TYR A 153 1.95 6.09 11.06
C TYR A 153 3.00 7.16 11.38
N ALA A 154 4.04 6.82 12.14
CA ALA A 154 5.15 7.72 12.44
C ALA A 154 5.90 8.16 11.17
N TYR A 155 6.17 7.22 10.24
CA TYR A 155 6.76 7.52 8.94
C TYR A 155 5.91 8.54 8.16
N CYS A 156 4.60 8.34 8.09
CA CYS A 156 3.68 9.22 7.41
C CYS A 156 3.69 10.66 7.98
N LEU A 157 3.75 10.80 9.30
CA LEU A 157 3.78 12.11 9.97
C LEU A 157 5.07 12.88 9.66
N LEU A 158 6.21 12.20 9.67
CA LEU A 158 7.50 12.81 9.37
C LEU A 158 7.61 13.24 7.91
N TYR A 159 7.02 12.46 7.01
CA TYR A 159 7.01 12.77 5.58
C TYR A 159 6.12 13.98 5.22
N THR A 160 5.06 14.20 5.98
CA THR A 160 4.11 15.31 5.75
C THR A 160 4.44 16.57 6.55
N SER A 161 5.35 16.49 7.52
CA SER A 161 5.78 17.62 8.31
C SER A 161 6.79 18.45 7.51
N PRO A 162 6.57 19.76 7.30
CA PRO A 162 7.56 20.63 6.65
C PRO A 162 8.76 20.80 7.59
N SER A 163 9.70 19.87 7.52
CA SER A 163 10.99 20.02 8.18
C SER A 163 11.96 20.72 7.23
N PRO A 164 12.58 21.83 7.62
CA PRO A 164 13.62 22.48 6.82
C PRO A 164 14.86 21.61 6.57
N ARG A 165 14.93 20.43 7.16
CA ARG A 165 16.04 19.48 7.03
C ARG A 165 15.78 18.36 6.00
N ASP A 166 14.55 18.23 5.52
CA ASP A 166 14.13 17.15 4.62
C ASP A 166 13.80 17.68 3.20
N LEU A 167 14.17 18.93 2.93
CA LEU A 167 14.09 19.60 1.63
C LEU A 167 15.45 19.70 0.96
#